data_554b3dd91fec183e4f9cd0235d8c3809
#
_entry.id   554b3dd91fec183e4f9cd0235d8c3809
#
_cell.length_a   1.000
_cell.length_b   1.000
_cell.length_c   1.000
_cell.angle_alpha   90.00
_cell.angle_beta   90.00
_cell.angle_gamma   90.00
#
_symmetry.space_group_name_H-M   'P 1'
#
loop_
_entity.id
_entity.type
_entity.pdbx_description
1 polymer ?
#
loop_
_entity_poly.entity_id
_entity_poly.type
_entity_poly.pdbx_seq_one_letter_code
_entity_poly.pdbx_strand_id
1 'polypeptide(L)'
;MTERQLIYLYTDGASSGNPGPGGYGAILRCGNYEKELSGGFACTTNNRMELLAVIKGLEAVKWEHARVIVTSDSSYVVNAINQGWLEGWIRRGWKKGKNPDLWQRLLPLLRRHEVSFQWIRGHNGHPENERCDSLAVAAGQGAVSKGVTLPPDEGYINEQQTD
;
A
#
# COMPACT_ATOMS: atom_id res chain seq x y z
N MET A 1 -25.95 19.22 6.07
CA MET A 1 -25.03 18.40 5.28
C MET A 1 -23.61 18.50 5.82
N THR A 2 -23.06 17.39 6.24
CA THR A 2 -21.69 17.38 6.77
C THR A 2 -20.71 17.25 5.61
N GLU A 3 -19.76 18.16 5.52
CA GLU A 3 -18.70 18.04 4.52
C GLU A 3 -17.85 16.81 4.82
N ARG A 4 -17.41 16.12 3.76
CA ARG A 4 -16.50 15.00 3.91
C ARG A 4 -15.12 15.51 4.31
N GLN A 5 -14.46 14.79 5.21
CA GLN A 5 -13.07 15.07 5.53
C GLN A 5 -12.20 14.79 4.32
N LEU A 6 -11.33 15.73 3.99
CA LEU A 6 -10.34 15.55 2.92
C LEU A 6 -9.05 15.02 3.53
N ILE A 7 -8.62 13.87 3.04
CA ILE A 7 -7.44 13.19 3.56
C ILE A 7 -6.46 12.94 2.43
N TYR A 8 -5.22 13.28 2.67
CA TYR A 8 -4.11 12.94 1.77
C TYR A 8 -3.38 11.73 2.32
N LEU A 9 -3.22 10.70 1.50
CA LEU A 9 -2.51 9.48 1.88
C LEU A 9 -1.35 9.28 0.91
N TYR A 10 -0.14 9.33 1.45
CA TYR A 10 1.09 9.08 0.71
C TYR A 10 1.58 7.69 1.07
N THR A 11 1.99 6.91 0.08
CA THR A 11 2.34 5.50 0.28
C THR A 11 3.58 5.11 -0.51
N ASP A 12 4.33 4.15 0.03
CA ASP A 12 5.44 3.54 -0.68
C ASP A 12 5.69 2.14 -0.11
N GLY A 13 6.33 1.31 -0.91
CA GLY A 13 6.73 -0.04 -0.52
C GLY A 13 8.09 -0.36 -1.10
N ALA A 14 8.83 -1.21 -0.42
CA ALA A 14 10.16 -1.60 -0.83
C ALA A 14 10.47 -3.03 -0.40
N SER A 15 11.23 -3.75 -1.22
CA SER A 15 11.77 -5.05 -0.83
C SER A 15 13.22 -5.16 -1.28
N SER A 16 14.02 -5.86 -0.47
CA SER A 16 15.41 -6.18 -0.81
C SER A 16 15.41 -7.52 -1.50
N GLY A 17 15.47 -7.50 -2.84
CA GLY A 17 15.14 -8.65 -3.66
C GLY A 17 13.62 -8.76 -3.84
N ASN A 18 13.21 -9.53 -4.81
CA ASN A 18 11.79 -9.62 -5.16
C ASN A 18 11.44 -11.07 -5.50
N PRO A 19 11.26 -11.96 -4.50
CA PRO A 19 10.97 -11.66 -3.09
C PRO A 19 12.22 -11.45 -2.20
N GLY A 20 11.98 -10.87 -1.03
CA GLY A 20 12.97 -10.65 0.01
C GLY A 20 12.39 -9.88 1.18
N PRO A 21 13.23 -9.50 2.16
CA PRO A 21 12.76 -8.64 3.25
C PRO A 21 12.21 -7.33 2.71
N GLY A 22 11.02 -6.96 3.13
CA GLY A 22 10.38 -5.76 2.62
C GLY A 22 9.51 -5.07 3.65
N GLY A 23 9.14 -3.83 3.34
CA GLY A 23 8.31 -3.04 4.22
C GLY A 23 7.46 -2.05 3.45
N TYR A 24 6.50 -1.49 4.16
CA TYR A 24 5.65 -0.42 3.65
C TYR A 24 5.77 0.82 4.52
N GLY A 25 5.51 1.97 3.91
CA GLY A 25 5.44 3.24 4.62
C GLY A 25 4.27 4.05 4.11
N ALA A 26 3.60 4.75 5.01
CA ALA A 26 2.47 5.60 4.67
C ALA A 26 2.41 6.82 5.56
N ILE A 27 1.96 7.94 4.99
CA ILE A 27 1.70 9.18 5.73
C ILE A 27 0.26 9.55 5.49
N LEU A 28 -0.50 9.65 6.57
CA LEU A 28 -1.91 10.06 6.55
C LEU A 28 -1.97 11.50 7.04
N ARG A 29 -2.57 12.39 6.25
CA ARG A 29 -2.65 13.82 6.60
C ARG A 29 -4.07 14.32 6.44
N CYS A 30 -4.59 14.94 7.50
CA CYS A 30 -5.89 15.59 7.50
C CYS A 30 -5.78 16.92 8.25
N GLY A 31 -5.80 18.03 7.51
CA GLY A 31 -5.54 19.34 8.10
C GLY A 31 -4.18 19.39 8.77
N ASN A 32 -4.16 19.68 10.06
CA ASN A 32 -2.91 19.70 10.85
C ASN A 32 -2.56 18.34 11.47
N TYR A 33 -3.43 17.35 11.31
CA TYR A 33 -3.19 16.00 11.82
C TYR A 33 -2.36 15.21 10.83
N GLU A 34 -1.31 14.55 11.33
CA GLU A 34 -0.45 13.71 10.51
C GLU A 34 -0.09 12.46 11.28
N LYS A 35 -0.14 11.32 10.59
CA LYS A 35 0.23 10.04 11.18
C LYS A 35 1.10 9.27 10.19
N GLU A 36 2.21 8.75 10.68
CA GLU A 36 3.09 7.86 9.91
C GLU A 36 2.80 6.43 10.30
N LEU A 37 2.79 5.55 9.30
CA LEU A 37 2.57 4.11 9.47
C LEU A 37 3.68 3.37 8.75
N SER A 38 4.13 2.27 9.33
CA SER A 38 5.11 1.41 8.67
C SER A 38 5.05 0.00 9.25
N GLY A 39 5.57 -0.96 8.50
CA GLY A 39 5.68 -2.33 8.93
C GLY A 39 6.51 -3.13 7.93
N GLY A 40 7.02 -4.28 8.35
CA GLY A 40 7.88 -5.08 7.52
C GLY A 40 7.62 -6.57 7.65
N PHE A 41 8.14 -7.32 6.66
CA PHE A 41 7.98 -8.76 6.55
C PHE A 41 9.29 -9.40 6.13
N ALA A 42 9.50 -10.64 6.58
CA ALA A 42 10.75 -11.38 6.32
C ALA A 42 10.96 -11.68 4.84
N CYS A 43 9.88 -12.01 4.13
CA CYS A 43 9.92 -12.34 2.70
C CYS A 43 8.63 -11.92 2.04
N THR A 44 8.72 -10.94 1.14
CA THR A 44 7.57 -10.38 0.45
C THR A 44 8.02 -9.80 -0.88
N THR A 45 7.12 -9.11 -1.60
CA THR A 45 7.45 -8.48 -2.87
C THR A 45 7.21 -6.98 -2.81
N ASN A 46 7.84 -6.26 -3.73
CA ASN A 46 7.67 -4.82 -3.86
C ASN A 46 6.19 -4.46 -4.08
N ASN A 47 5.52 -5.15 -5.01
CA ASN A 47 4.10 -4.87 -5.31
C ASN A 47 3.19 -5.11 -4.11
N ARG A 48 3.46 -6.16 -3.33
CA ARG A 48 2.66 -6.42 -2.12
C ARG A 48 2.82 -5.29 -1.10
N MET A 49 4.04 -4.80 -0.93
CA MET A 49 4.30 -3.71 0.02
C MET A 49 3.70 -2.38 -0.45
N GLU A 50 3.76 -2.10 -1.75
CA GLU A 50 3.10 -0.93 -2.33
C GLU A 50 1.59 -0.95 -2.06
N LEU A 51 0.97 -2.11 -2.28
CA LEU A 51 -0.46 -2.28 -2.09
C LEU A 51 -0.84 -2.24 -0.61
N LEU A 52 -0.04 -2.88 0.24
CA LEU A 52 -0.30 -2.93 1.68
C LEU A 52 -0.19 -1.53 2.32
N ALA A 53 0.70 -0.69 1.82
CA ALA A 53 0.80 0.69 2.29
C ALA A 53 -0.54 1.44 2.12
N VAL A 54 -1.19 1.26 0.97
CA VAL A 54 -2.52 1.85 0.71
C VAL A 54 -3.56 1.28 1.67
N ILE A 55 -3.58 -0.03 1.83
CA ILE A 55 -4.53 -0.72 2.71
C ILE A 55 -4.38 -0.22 4.15
N LYS A 56 -3.16 -0.22 4.67
CA LYS A 56 -2.91 0.21 6.05
C LYS A 56 -3.27 1.67 6.26
N GLY A 57 -2.99 2.52 5.28
CA GLY A 57 -3.37 3.92 5.34
C GLY A 57 -4.87 4.11 5.39
N LEU A 58 -5.60 3.43 4.51
CA LEU A 58 -7.07 3.54 4.49
C LEU A 58 -7.71 2.95 5.74
N GLU A 59 -7.15 1.84 6.26
CA GLU A 59 -7.64 1.24 7.51
C GLU A 59 -7.46 2.18 8.71
N ALA A 60 -6.50 3.06 8.66
CA ALA A 60 -6.22 4.02 9.74
C ALA A 60 -7.11 5.26 9.69
N VAL A 61 -7.90 5.45 8.64
CA VAL A 61 -8.83 6.58 8.52
C VAL A 61 -9.95 6.40 9.53
N LYS A 62 -10.13 7.40 10.40
CA LYS A 62 -11.11 7.34 11.49
C LYS A 62 -12.50 7.85 11.11
N TRP A 63 -12.60 8.61 10.04
CA TRP A 63 -13.88 9.20 9.60
C TRP A 63 -14.61 8.26 8.65
N GLU A 64 -15.95 8.25 8.76
CA GLU A 64 -16.78 7.55 7.79
C GLU A 64 -16.91 8.38 6.52
N HIS A 65 -16.92 7.71 5.37
CA HIS A 65 -17.14 8.35 4.06
C HIS A 65 -16.24 9.55 3.82
N ALA A 66 -14.95 9.39 4.11
CA ALA A 66 -13.98 10.44 3.85
C ALA A 66 -13.64 10.49 2.35
N ARG A 67 -13.15 11.66 1.92
CA ARG A 67 -12.54 11.80 0.61
C ARG A 67 -11.04 11.63 0.75
N VAL A 68 -10.48 10.60 0.12
CA VAL A 68 -9.07 10.28 0.26
C VAL A 68 -8.37 10.37 -1.10
N ILE A 69 -7.29 11.13 -1.14
CA ILE A 69 -6.43 11.22 -2.32
C ILE A 69 -5.16 10.44 -2.00
N VAL A 70 -4.98 9.31 -2.68
CA VAL A 70 -3.80 8.45 -2.52
C VAL A 70 -2.77 8.87 -3.55
N THR A 71 -1.56 9.19 -3.08
CA THR A 71 -0.42 9.52 -3.93
C THR A 71 0.61 8.40 -3.82
N SER A 72 0.93 7.76 -4.94
CA SER A 72 1.82 6.60 -4.99
C SER A 72 2.70 6.67 -6.23
N ASP A 73 3.92 6.17 -6.13
CA ASP A 73 4.81 6.00 -7.28
C ASP A 73 4.69 4.63 -7.93
N SER A 74 3.81 3.77 -7.41
CA SER A 74 3.58 2.43 -7.96
C SER A 74 2.61 2.47 -9.13
N SER A 75 3.12 2.28 -10.34
CA SER A 75 2.25 2.15 -11.52
C SER A 75 1.34 0.93 -11.42
N TYR A 76 1.81 -0.14 -10.79
CA TYR A 76 1.01 -1.35 -10.56
C TYR A 76 -0.28 -1.03 -9.80
N VAL A 77 -0.17 -0.34 -8.66
CA VAL A 77 -1.32 -0.01 -7.82
C VAL A 77 -2.23 1.01 -8.50
N VAL A 78 -1.65 2.11 -8.97
CA VAL A 78 -2.42 3.21 -9.55
C VAL A 78 -3.14 2.78 -10.82
N ASN A 79 -2.47 2.05 -11.70
CA ASN A 79 -3.08 1.62 -12.96
C ASN A 79 -4.11 0.52 -12.77
N ALA A 80 -3.95 -0.35 -11.77
CA ALA A 80 -4.95 -1.36 -11.48
C ALA A 80 -6.33 -0.73 -11.22
N ILE A 81 -6.33 0.43 -10.57
CA ILE A 81 -7.56 1.18 -10.29
C ILE A 81 -7.94 2.04 -11.50
N ASN A 82 -7.03 2.89 -11.98
CA ASN A 82 -7.33 3.92 -12.97
C ASN A 82 -7.53 3.36 -14.38
N GLN A 83 -6.89 2.23 -14.71
CA GLN A 83 -7.03 1.57 -16.01
C GLN A 83 -8.04 0.43 -15.99
N GLY A 84 -8.67 0.17 -14.84
CA GLY A 84 -9.70 -0.87 -14.73
C GLY A 84 -9.17 -2.31 -14.68
N TRP A 85 -7.88 -2.52 -14.45
CA TRP A 85 -7.31 -3.88 -14.38
C TRP A 85 -7.92 -4.71 -13.25
N LEU A 86 -8.17 -4.07 -12.11
CA LEU A 86 -8.75 -4.75 -10.95
C LEU A 86 -10.12 -5.37 -11.28
N GLU A 87 -10.98 -4.62 -11.97
CA GLU A 87 -12.29 -5.13 -12.38
C GLU A 87 -12.16 -6.35 -13.30
N GLY A 88 -11.18 -6.32 -14.19
CA GLY A 88 -10.89 -7.44 -15.09
C GLY A 88 -10.46 -8.69 -14.32
N TRP A 89 -9.60 -8.52 -13.32
CA TRP A 89 -9.15 -9.64 -12.49
C TRP A 89 -10.31 -10.25 -11.71
N ILE A 90 -11.18 -9.43 -11.14
CA ILE A 90 -12.36 -9.88 -10.41
C ILE A 90 -13.26 -10.70 -11.32
N ARG A 91 -13.57 -10.20 -12.52
CA ARG A 91 -14.43 -10.89 -13.48
C ARG A 91 -13.88 -12.23 -13.92
N ARG A 92 -12.57 -12.36 -14.02
CA ARG A 92 -11.90 -13.60 -14.44
C ARG A 92 -11.56 -14.54 -13.27
N GLY A 93 -12.04 -14.25 -12.07
CA GLY A 93 -11.79 -15.08 -10.90
C GLY A 93 -10.32 -15.13 -10.49
N TRP A 94 -9.58 -14.05 -10.75
CA TRP A 94 -8.17 -13.88 -10.40
C TRP A 94 -7.19 -14.80 -11.14
N LYS A 95 -7.60 -15.40 -12.26
CA LYS A 95 -6.74 -16.32 -13.02
C LYS A 95 -5.41 -15.73 -13.45
N LYS A 96 -5.36 -14.43 -13.76
CA LYS A 96 -4.15 -13.73 -14.16
C LYS A 96 -3.80 -12.57 -13.21
N GLY A 97 -4.63 -12.37 -12.20
CA GLY A 97 -4.39 -11.35 -11.19
C GLY A 97 -3.40 -11.83 -10.15
N LYS A 98 -2.57 -10.93 -9.67
CA LYS A 98 -1.62 -11.19 -8.60
C LYS A 98 -2.08 -10.54 -7.31
N ASN A 99 -1.73 -11.16 -6.18
CA ASN A 99 -2.01 -10.62 -4.85
C ASN A 99 -3.51 -10.49 -4.56
N PRO A 100 -4.33 -11.51 -4.89
CA PRO A 100 -5.78 -11.41 -4.71
C PRO A 100 -6.19 -11.17 -3.26
N ASP A 101 -5.44 -11.68 -2.29
CA ASP A 101 -5.72 -11.47 -0.86
C ASP A 101 -5.71 -9.99 -0.51
N LEU A 102 -4.70 -9.25 -0.97
CA LEU A 102 -4.58 -7.83 -0.69
C LEU A 102 -5.63 -6.99 -1.44
N TRP A 103 -5.86 -7.29 -2.71
CA TRP A 103 -6.89 -6.59 -3.47
C TRP A 103 -8.27 -6.80 -2.88
N GLN A 104 -8.58 -8.02 -2.43
CA GLN A 104 -9.84 -8.31 -1.77
C GLN A 104 -10.00 -7.58 -0.44
N ARG A 105 -8.90 -7.39 0.29
CA ARG A 105 -8.88 -6.59 1.52
C ARG A 105 -9.09 -5.10 1.23
N LEU A 106 -8.61 -4.62 0.10
CA LEU A 106 -8.74 -3.22 -0.30
C LEU A 106 -10.17 -2.85 -0.73
N LEU A 107 -10.88 -3.77 -1.40
CA LEU A 107 -12.19 -3.47 -1.97
C LEU A 107 -13.20 -2.84 -1.00
N PRO A 108 -13.40 -3.36 0.23
CA PRO A 108 -14.34 -2.73 1.17
C PRO A 108 -13.94 -1.31 1.54
N LEU A 109 -12.64 -1.04 1.60
CA LEU A 109 -12.12 0.29 1.91
C LEU A 109 -12.43 1.28 0.79
N LEU A 110 -12.36 0.85 -0.46
CA LEU A 110 -12.70 1.67 -1.62
C LEU A 110 -14.20 1.98 -1.68
N ARG A 111 -15.03 1.10 -1.12
CA ARG A 111 -16.49 1.32 -1.04
C ARG A 111 -16.87 2.23 0.12
N ARG A 112 -16.07 2.19 1.20
CA ARG A 112 -16.33 2.96 2.42
C ARG A 112 -16.04 4.45 2.22
N HIS A 113 -15.06 4.79 1.38
CA HIS A 113 -14.60 6.16 1.16
C HIS A 113 -14.64 6.49 -0.33
N GLU A 114 -14.63 7.79 -0.63
CA GLU A 114 -14.39 8.27 -1.98
C GLU A 114 -12.88 8.36 -2.18
N VAL A 115 -12.30 7.36 -2.83
CA VAL A 115 -10.83 7.24 -2.97
C VAL A 115 -10.43 7.49 -4.40
N SER A 116 -9.50 8.40 -4.61
CA SER A 116 -8.87 8.63 -5.90
C SER A 116 -7.36 8.37 -5.80
N PHE A 117 -6.77 7.92 -6.91
CA PHE A 117 -5.36 7.56 -6.97
C PHE A 117 -4.62 8.48 -7.93
N GLN A 118 -3.51 9.01 -7.46
CA GLN A 118 -2.66 9.92 -8.21
C GLN A 118 -1.25 9.33 -8.27
N TRP A 119 -0.75 9.12 -9.49
CA TRP A 119 0.60 8.63 -9.68
C TRP A 119 1.60 9.78 -9.67
N ILE A 120 2.74 9.57 -9.01
CA ILE A 120 3.89 10.47 -9.08
C ILE A 120 5.12 9.66 -9.46
N ARG A 121 6.11 10.34 -10.00
CA ARG A 121 7.40 9.72 -10.33
C ARG A 121 8.20 9.52 -9.04
N GLY A 122 8.64 8.28 -8.79
CA GLY A 122 9.46 7.96 -7.62
C GLY A 122 10.83 8.62 -7.67
N HIS A 123 11.39 8.91 -6.50
CA HIS A 123 12.72 9.49 -6.33
C HIS A 123 12.92 10.81 -7.10
N ASN A 124 11.86 11.61 -7.18
CA ASN A 124 11.84 12.86 -7.92
C ASN A 124 11.70 14.10 -7.01
N GLY A 125 12.23 14.00 -5.79
CA GLY A 125 12.23 15.12 -4.86
C GLY A 125 10.91 15.39 -4.15
N HIS A 126 9.94 14.49 -4.21
CA HIS A 126 8.67 14.63 -3.51
C HIS A 126 8.86 14.25 -2.04
N PRO A 127 8.76 15.23 -1.10
CA PRO A 127 9.14 14.96 0.32
C PRO A 127 8.38 13.83 0.97
N GLU A 128 7.06 13.75 0.78
CA GLU A 128 6.23 12.72 1.40
C GLU A 128 6.51 11.34 0.80
N ASN A 129 6.76 11.26 -0.51
CA ASN A 129 7.14 10.01 -1.17
C ASN A 129 8.49 9.51 -0.65
N GLU A 130 9.46 10.41 -0.51
CA GLU A 130 10.78 10.05 0.01
C GLU A 130 10.71 9.62 1.46
N ARG A 131 9.86 10.26 2.27
CA ARG A 131 9.65 9.86 3.66
C ARG A 131 9.02 8.48 3.75
N CYS A 132 8.03 8.20 2.90
CA CYS A 132 7.40 6.86 2.84
C CYS A 132 8.41 5.80 2.44
N ASP A 133 9.29 6.10 1.49
CA ASP A 133 10.37 5.19 1.08
C ASP A 133 11.29 4.90 2.29
N SER A 134 11.70 5.93 3.01
CA SER A 134 12.55 5.76 4.20
C SER A 134 11.88 4.90 5.26
N LEU A 135 10.58 5.11 5.50
CA LEU A 135 9.82 4.30 6.44
C LEU A 135 9.75 2.83 5.99
N ALA A 136 9.51 2.62 4.70
CA ALA A 136 9.41 1.27 4.14
C ALA A 136 10.74 0.52 4.25
N VAL A 137 11.84 1.16 3.85
CA VAL A 137 13.18 0.57 3.91
C VAL A 137 13.56 0.26 5.36
N ALA A 138 13.33 1.20 6.27
CA ALA A 138 13.66 1.01 7.69
C ALA A 138 12.86 -0.14 8.31
N ALA A 139 11.59 -0.28 7.95
CA ALA A 139 10.73 -1.32 8.50
C ALA A 139 11.05 -2.72 7.95
N GLY A 140 11.55 -2.80 6.73
CA GLY A 140 11.89 -4.07 6.07
C GLY A 140 13.37 -4.41 6.18
N GLN A 141 14.10 -4.16 5.10
CA GLN A 141 15.52 -4.53 5.02
C GLN A 141 16.37 -3.86 6.09
N GLY A 142 16.04 -2.63 6.48
CA GLY A 142 16.77 -1.92 7.53
C GLY A 142 16.62 -2.61 8.88
N ALA A 143 15.44 -3.12 9.19
CA ALA A 143 15.19 -3.86 10.43
C ALA A 143 15.98 -5.17 10.48
N VAL A 144 15.98 -5.91 9.36
CA VAL A 144 16.75 -7.16 9.24
C VAL A 144 18.24 -6.90 9.41
N SER A 145 18.76 -5.82 8.82
CA SER A 145 20.17 -5.42 8.96
C SER A 145 20.56 -5.13 10.40
N LYS A 146 19.59 -4.76 11.23
CA LYS A 146 19.82 -4.51 12.67
C LYS A 146 19.52 -5.74 13.54
N GLY A 147 19.32 -6.91 12.93
CA GLY A 147 19.08 -8.14 13.65
C GLY A 147 17.64 -8.37 14.10
N VAL A 148 16.71 -7.58 13.61
CA VAL A 148 15.28 -7.75 13.94
C VAL A 148 14.70 -8.90 13.13
N THR A 149 13.97 -9.80 13.79
CA THR A 149 13.24 -10.87 13.12
C THR A 149 11.86 -10.35 12.73
N LEU A 150 11.57 -10.33 11.43
CA LEU A 150 10.29 -9.85 10.91
C LEU A 150 9.29 -10.99 10.78
N PRO A 151 7.99 -10.69 10.87
CA PRO A 151 6.95 -11.70 10.67
C PRO A 151 6.91 -12.18 9.23
N PRO A 152 6.33 -13.36 8.97
CA PRO A 152 6.11 -13.83 7.60
C PRO A 152 4.96 -13.06 6.95
N ASP A 153 5.01 -12.94 5.62
CA ASP A 153 3.88 -12.46 4.83
C ASP A 153 3.04 -13.68 4.46
N GLU A 154 2.05 -13.98 5.28
CA GLU A 154 1.24 -15.18 5.14
C GLU A 154 0.53 -15.26 3.78
N GLY A 155 0.00 -14.15 3.30
CA GLY A 155 -0.69 -14.11 2.02
C GLY A 155 0.24 -14.42 0.85
N TYR A 156 1.47 -13.95 0.92
CA TYR A 156 2.48 -14.27 -0.10
C TYR A 156 2.82 -15.76 -0.07
N ILE A 157 3.05 -16.32 1.12
CA ILE A 157 3.38 -17.73 1.27
C ILE A 157 2.23 -18.60 0.74
N ASN A 158 1.00 -18.27 1.09
CA ASN A 158 -0.18 -19.02 0.65
C ASN A 158 -0.35 -18.95 -0.88
N GLU A 159 -0.11 -17.79 -1.49
CA GLU A 159 -0.20 -17.65 -2.94
C GLU A 159 0.82 -18.54 -3.66
N GLN A 160 2.03 -18.67 -3.11
CA GLN A 160 3.06 -19.53 -3.69
C GLN A 160 2.72 -21.01 -3.58
N GLN A 161 1.89 -21.41 -2.63
CA GLN A 161 1.51 -22.80 -2.39
C GLN A 161 0.30 -23.25 -3.19
N THR A 162 -0.42 -22.34 -3.86
CA THR A 162 -1.65 -22.65 -4.58
C THR A 162 -1.48 -22.98 -6.06
N ASP A 163 -0.29 -23.13 -6.52
CA ASP A 163 -0.01 -23.52 -7.91
C ASP A 163 -0.32 -25.00 -8.17
#